data_c790f0af50025c5a0508502f4719a97d
#
_entry.id   c790f0af50025c5a0508502f4719a97d
#
_cell.length_a   1.000
_cell.length_b   1.000
_cell.length_c   1.000
_cell.angle_alpha   90.00
_cell.angle_beta   90.00
_cell.angle_gamma   90.00
#
_symmetry.space_group_name_H-M   'P 1'
#
loop_
_entity.id
_entity.type
_entity.pdbx_description
1 polymer ?
#
loop_
_entity_poly.entity_id
_entity_poly.type
_entity_poly.pdbx_seq_one_letter_code
_entity_poly.pdbx_strand_id
1 'polypeptide(L)'
;MDLFHALEKKLGKLNIIVEDLGFLTPSVLKLVKDSGFPGMKVVQFAFDSREGSDYLPHNYPTHCVVYTGTHDNDTILGWMNTAPKASVKFAKEYLNLTKEEGYNWGMMRGAWASVGDLAIVPMQDIIGVGSEGRMNTPSDLRRQLGVERQPQTRLTTNFAKRLLNTCKCTDV
;
A
#
# COMPACT_ATOMS: atom_id res chain seq x y z
N MET A 1 5.02 -15.00 -21.57
CA MET A 1 3.60 -14.79 -21.98
C MET A 1 2.83 -16.07 -22.16
N ASP A 2 3.43 -17.17 -22.58
CA ASP A 2 2.71 -18.43 -22.91
C ASP A 2 1.87 -18.98 -21.73
N LEU A 3 2.38 -18.88 -20.50
CA LEU A 3 1.64 -19.26 -19.30
C LEU A 3 0.33 -18.45 -19.16
N PHE A 4 0.39 -17.13 -19.28
CA PHE A 4 -0.78 -16.25 -19.13
C PHE A 4 -1.81 -16.52 -20.24
N HIS A 5 -1.36 -16.68 -21.49
CA HIS A 5 -2.25 -17.05 -22.59
C HIS A 5 -2.90 -18.43 -22.39
N ALA A 6 -2.16 -19.41 -21.87
CA ALA A 6 -2.71 -20.75 -21.57
C ALA A 6 -3.74 -20.70 -20.45
N LEU A 7 -3.48 -19.89 -19.40
CA LEU A 7 -4.42 -19.68 -18.30
C LEU A 7 -5.70 -18.97 -18.79
N GLU A 8 -5.56 -17.88 -19.52
CA GLU A 8 -6.69 -17.13 -20.07
C GLU A 8 -7.55 -17.96 -21.01
N LYS A 9 -6.92 -18.76 -21.87
CA LYS A 9 -7.62 -19.71 -22.75
C LYS A 9 -8.47 -20.72 -21.99
N LYS A 10 -8.00 -21.17 -20.82
CA LYS A 10 -8.70 -22.19 -20.03
C LYS A 10 -9.69 -21.62 -19.01
N LEU A 11 -9.39 -20.47 -18.42
CA LEU A 11 -10.11 -19.91 -17.30
C LEU A 11 -10.90 -18.63 -17.66
N GLY A 12 -10.73 -18.12 -18.88
CA GLY A 12 -11.29 -16.83 -19.30
C GLY A 12 -10.49 -15.65 -18.76
N LYS A 13 -11.07 -14.45 -18.77
CA LYS A 13 -10.44 -13.22 -18.31
C LYS A 13 -10.03 -13.35 -16.83
N LEU A 14 -8.77 -13.07 -16.54
CA LEU A 14 -8.20 -13.16 -15.20
C LEU A 14 -8.06 -11.78 -14.56
N ASN A 15 -8.43 -11.68 -13.29
CA ASN A 15 -8.17 -10.50 -12.47
C ASN A 15 -6.92 -10.77 -11.63
N ILE A 16 -5.75 -10.44 -12.19
CA ILE A 16 -4.44 -10.66 -11.58
C ILE A 16 -3.82 -9.31 -11.26
N ILE A 17 -3.21 -9.19 -10.10
CA ILE A 17 -2.31 -8.10 -9.71
C ILE A 17 -0.90 -8.68 -9.73
N VAL A 18 0.01 -8.03 -10.45
CA VAL A 18 1.42 -8.47 -10.51
C VAL A 18 2.19 -7.82 -9.38
N GLU A 19 2.85 -8.64 -8.57
CA GLU A 19 3.82 -8.14 -7.61
C GLU A 19 5.13 -7.83 -8.33
N ASP A 20 5.33 -6.56 -8.66
CA ASP A 20 6.51 -6.00 -9.31
C ASP A 20 7.32 -5.12 -8.34
N LEU A 21 7.57 -5.65 -7.15
CA LEU A 21 8.32 -4.97 -6.09
C LEU A 21 9.79 -5.42 -6.08
N GLY A 22 10.67 -4.55 -5.60
CA GLY A 22 12.11 -4.83 -5.46
C GLY A 22 12.92 -4.53 -6.73
N PHE A 23 14.03 -5.25 -6.92
CA PHE A 23 14.93 -5.01 -8.05
C PHE A 23 14.39 -5.62 -9.34
N LEU A 24 13.88 -4.78 -10.23
CA LEU A 24 13.29 -5.19 -11.50
C LEU A 24 14.28 -5.06 -12.65
N THR A 25 14.48 -6.16 -13.39
CA THR A 25 15.23 -6.12 -14.64
C THR A 25 14.36 -5.59 -15.79
N PRO A 26 14.97 -5.04 -16.87
CA PRO A 26 14.19 -4.60 -18.04
C PRO A 26 13.28 -5.68 -18.64
N SER A 27 13.69 -6.95 -18.57
CA SER A 27 12.88 -8.08 -19.04
C SER A 27 11.64 -8.31 -18.19
N VAL A 28 11.73 -8.14 -16.87
CA VAL A 28 10.58 -8.23 -15.95
C VAL A 28 9.61 -7.08 -16.18
N LEU A 29 10.11 -5.84 -16.28
CA LEU A 29 9.28 -4.68 -16.61
C LEU A 29 8.53 -4.86 -17.94
N LYS A 30 9.24 -5.40 -18.95
CA LYS A 30 8.60 -5.73 -20.23
C LYS A 30 7.51 -6.81 -20.06
N LEU A 31 7.77 -7.85 -19.29
CA LEU A 31 6.78 -8.92 -19.03
C LEU A 31 5.53 -8.37 -18.32
N VAL A 32 5.69 -7.52 -17.30
CA VAL A 32 4.56 -6.85 -16.62
C VAL A 32 3.75 -6.05 -17.62
N LYS A 33 4.40 -5.22 -18.43
CA LYS A 33 3.73 -4.43 -19.46
C LYS A 33 3.00 -5.30 -20.49
N ASP A 34 3.65 -6.35 -20.99
CA ASP A 34 3.09 -7.24 -22.01
C ASP A 34 1.92 -8.09 -21.48
N SER A 35 1.90 -8.36 -20.16
CA SER A 35 0.81 -9.12 -19.52
C SER A 35 -0.50 -8.34 -19.49
N GLY A 36 -0.46 -7.02 -19.52
CA GLY A 36 -1.63 -6.16 -19.35
C GLY A 36 -2.25 -6.20 -17.97
N PHE A 37 -1.59 -6.81 -16.96
CA PHE A 37 -2.04 -6.79 -15.57
C PHE A 37 -1.50 -5.59 -14.82
N PRO A 38 -2.26 -5.01 -13.85
CA PRO A 38 -1.77 -3.92 -13.04
C PRO A 38 -0.63 -4.38 -12.12
N GLY A 39 0.43 -3.58 -12.06
CA GLY A 39 1.49 -3.71 -11.08
C GLY A 39 1.13 -3.06 -9.74
N MET A 40 2.05 -3.10 -8.78
CA MET A 40 1.86 -2.58 -7.44
C MET A 40 2.66 -1.30 -7.19
N LYS A 41 2.07 -0.37 -6.45
CA LYS A 41 2.75 0.83 -5.94
C LYS A 41 2.56 0.92 -4.42
N VAL A 42 3.66 0.99 -3.68
CA VAL A 42 3.65 1.01 -2.21
C VAL A 42 4.09 2.38 -1.72
N VAL A 43 3.19 3.12 -1.07
CA VAL A 43 3.44 4.50 -0.63
C VAL A 43 4.61 4.60 0.36
N GLN A 44 4.79 3.62 1.24
CA GLN A 44 5.93 3.61 2.18
C GLN A 44 7.28 3.62 1.46
N PHE A 45 7.38 3.04 0.26
CA PHE A 45 8.64 3.02 -0.51
C PHE A 45 8.98 4.37 -1.14
N ALA A 46 7.99 5.25 -1.34
CA ALA A 46 8.19 6.58 -1.91
C ALA A 46 9.19 7.44 -1.13
N PHE A 47 9.37 7.15 0.14
CA PHE A 47 10.17 7.96 1.06
C PHE A 47 11.49 7.31 1.45
N ASP A 48 11.83 6.16 0.88
CA ASP A 48 13.17 5.58 1.02
C ASP A 48 14.12 6.27 0.04
N SER A 49 15.17 6.88 0.57
CA SER A 49 16.15 7.59 -0.26
C SER A 49 16.95 6.68 -1.21
N ARG A 50 16.85 5.36 -1.04
CA ARG A 50 17.48 4.35 -1.88
C ARG A 50 16.61 3.95 -3.05
N GLU A 51 15.31 4.19 -2.97
CA GLU A 51 14.34 3.92 -4.02
C GLU A 51 14.23 5.10 -4.99
N GLY A 52 13.94 4.81 -6.23
CA GLY A 52 13.68 5.83 -7.23
C GLY A 52 12.37 6.58 -6.97
N SER A 53 12.16 7.66 -7.69
CA SER A 53 10.93 8.48 -7.63
C SER A 53 9.66 7.75 -8.10
N ASP A 54 9.77 6.53 -8.63
CA ASP A 54 8.66 5.75 -9.21
C ASP A 54 7.56 5.40 -8.21
N TYR A 55 7.88 5.44 -6.91
CA TYR A 55 6.92 5.23 -5.83
C TYR A 55 6.25 6.51 -5.30
N LEU A 56 6.63 7.68 -5.82
CA LEU A 56 5.91 8.92 -5.47
C LEU A 56 4.55 8.95 -6.19
N PRO A 57 3.45 9.21 -5.48
CA PRO A 57 2.10 9.15 -6.02
C PRO A 57 1.87 9.91 -7.33
N HIS A 58 2.55 11.04 -7.54
CA HIS A 58 2.43 11.81 -8.79
C HIS A 58 3.09 11.14 -10.01
N ASN A 59 3.92 10.11 -9.81
CA ASN A 59 4.59 9.35 -10.88
C ASN A 59 3.90 8.01 -11.18
N TYR A 60 2.77 7.71 -10.51
CA TYR A 60 2.08 6.45 -10.76
C TYR A 60 1.46 6.40 -12.15
N PRO A 61 1.50 5.25 -12.83
CA PRO A 61 0.61 5.00 -13.95
C PRO A 61 -0.83 4.84 -13.43
N THR A 62 -1.82 5.12 -14.26
CA THR A 62 -3.23 4.87 -13.89
C THR A 62 -3.49 3.38 -13.68
N HIS A 63 -2.95 2.53 -14.54
CA HIS A 63 -3.13 1.07 -14.45
C HIS A 63 -2.19 0.44 -13.41
N CYS A 64 -2.45 0.70 -12.14
CA CYS A 64 -1.74 0.10 -11.01
C CYS A 64 -2.65 -0.04 -9.80
N VAL A 65 -2.23 -0.88 -8.86
CA VAL A 65 -2.85 -1.01 -7.53
C VAL A 65 -1.94 -0.35 -6.50
N VAL A 66 -2.49 0.61 -5.77
CA VAL A 66 -1.77 1.41 -4.78
C VAL A 66 -2.00 0.84 -3.39
N TYR A 67 -0.94 0.67 -2.62
CA TYR A 67 -0.96 0.20 -1.24
C TYR A 67 -0.29 1.24 -0.34
N THR A 68 -0.79 1.43 0.88
CA THR A 68 -0.02 2.15 1.91
C THR A 68 1.19 1.32 2.35
N GLY A 69 1.00 0.03 2.51
CA GLY A 69 1.96 -1.03 2.75
C GLY A 69 1.32 -2.37 2.47
N THR A 70 2.12 -3.41 2.23
CA THR A 70 1.66 -4.80 2.05
C THR A 70 1.65 -5.53 3.40
N HIS A 71 1.28 -6.82 3.39
CA HIS A 71 1.38 -7.68 4.58
C HIS A 71 2.81 -7.83 5.10
N ASP A 72 3.83 -7.62 4.27
CA ASP A 72 5.25 -7.71 4.62
C ASP A 72 5.84 -6.40 5.15
N ASN A 73 5.12 -5.30 4.98
CA ASN A 73 5.53 -4.00 5.50
C ASN A 73 5.11 -3.82 6.96
N ASP A 74 5.71 -2.88 7.65
CA ASP A 74 5.20 -2.41 8.92
C ASP A 74 3.91 -1.60 8.72
N THR A 75 3.11 -1.43 9.77
CA THR A 75 1.99 -0.49 9.73
C THR A 75 2.50 0.94 9.49
N ILE A 76 1.64 1.83 9.01
CA ILE A 76 2.05 3.24 8.83
C ILE A 76 2.61 3.83 10.12
N LEU A 77 1.96 3.64 11.28
CA LEU A 77 2.44 4.19 12.54
C LEU A 77 3.73 3.51 13.01
N GLY A 78 3.88 2.20 12.77
CA GLY A 78 5.12 1.48 13.01
C GLY A 78 6.26 2.03 12.13
N TRP A 79 6.02 2.21 10.85
CA TRP A 79 6.97 2.81 9.91
C TRP A 79 7.35 4.24 10.33
N MET A 80 6.39 5.07 10.71
CA MET A 80 6.65 6.45 11.18
C MET A 80 7.59 6.49 12.40
N ASN A 81 7.58 5.45 13.23
CA ASN A 81 8.41 5.35 14.43
C ASN A 81 9.80 4.74 14.14
N THR A 82 9.91 3.87 13.14
CA THR A 82 11.13 3.07 12.89
C THR A 82 11.92 3.53 11.68
N ALA A 83 11.29 4.21 10.71
CA ALA A 83 11.96 4.69 9.51
C ALA A 83 12.96 5.81 9.79
N PRO A 84 13.95 6.03 8.90
CA PRO A 84 14.89 7.14 9.01
C PRO A 84 14.15 8.48 9.15
N LYS A 85 14.64 9.34 10.05
CA LYS A 85 14.02 10.66 10.30
C LYS A 85 13.85 11.51 9.04
N ALA A 86 14.80 11.40 8.10
CA ALA A 86 14.73 12.11 6.81
C ALA A 86 13.53 11.62 5.98
N SER A 87 13.32 10.30 5.91
CA SER A 87 12.18 9.69 5.20
C SER A 87 10.84 10.11 5.80
N VAL A 88 10.74 10.08 7.13
CA VAL A 88 9.53 10.53 7.85
C VAL A 88 9.27 12.02 7.63
N LYS A 89 10.33 12.85 7.65
CA LYS A 89 10.21 14.28 7.37
C LYS A 89 9.71 14.50 5.95
N PHE A 90 10.30 13.84 4.98
CA PHE A 90 9.89 13.95 3.57
C PHE A 90 8.43 13.51 3.37
N ALA A 91 8.02 12.39 3.97
CA ALA A 91 6.63 11.94 3.90
C ALA A 91 5.65 12.99 4.46
N LYS A 92 5.99 13.60 5.61
CA LYS A 92 5.17 14.65 6.22
C LYS A 92 5.02 15.88 5.33
N GLU A 93 6.11 16.33 4.72
CA GLU A 93 6.12 17.48 3.83
C GLU A 93 5.38 17.20 2.53
N TYR A 94 5.68 16.06 1.89
CA TYR A 94 5.11 15.69 0.60
C TYR A 94 3.59 15.43 0.65
N LEU A 95 3.13 14.69 1.67
CA LEU A 95 1.72 14.36 1.84
C LEU A 95 0.96 15.34 2.75
N ASN A 96 1.61 16.39 3.23
CA ASN A 96 1.06 17.35 4.21
C ASN A 96 0.43 16.63 5.42
N LEU A 97 1.20 15.72 6.04
CA LEU A 97 0.71 14.91 7.15
C LEU A 97 0.65 15.74 8.43
N THR A 98 -0.49 15.77 9.11
CA THR A 98 -0.69 16.48 10.37
C THR A 98 -1.09 15.54 11.50
N LYS A 99 -0.90 16.00 12.75
CA LYS A 99 -1.35 15.24 13.94
C LYS A 99 -2.87 15.24 14.07
N GLU A 100 -3.50 16.31 13.66
CA GLU A 100 -4.93 16.53 13.74
C GLU A 100 -5.70 15.57 12.84
N GLU A 101 -5.20 15.35 11.62
CA GLU A 101 -5.73 14.33 10.71
C GLU A 101 -5.40 12.92 11.21
N GLY A 102 -4.22 12.75 11.79
CA GLY A 102 -3.57 11.47 12.08
C GLY A 102 -2.68 11.03 10.91
N TYR A 103 -1.42 10.67 11.21
CA TYR A 103 -0.44 10.36 10.16
C TYR A 103 -0.83 9.16 9.30
N ASN A 104 -1.47 8.14 9.89
CA ASN A 104 -2.02 7.00 9.16
C ASN A 104 -3.10 7.46 8.16
N TRP A 105 -4.01 8.31 8.57
CA TRP A 105 -5.08 8.83 7.73
C TRP A 105 -4.54 9.70 6.59
N GLY A 106 -3.55 10.54 6.87
CA GLY A 106 -2.91 11.36 5.83
C GLY A 106 -2.19 10.52 4.77
N MET A 107 -1.50 9.43 5.17
CA MET A 107 -0.89 8.52 4.20
C MET A 107 -1.94 7.74 3.39
N MET A 108 -3.02 7.28 4.02
CA MET A 108 -4.14 6.66 3.31
C MET A 108 -4.80 7.63 2.33
N ARG A 109 -5.01 8.88 2.73
CA ARG A 109 -5.50 9.94 1.83
C ARG A 109 -4.57 10.11 0.62
N GLY A 110 -3.25 10.09 0.83
CA GLY A 110 -2.28 10.14 -0.26
C GLY A 110 -2.40 8.97 -1.24
N ALA A 111 -2.68 7.76 -0.75
CA ALA A 111 -2.93 6.58 -1.58
C ALA A 111 -4.25 6.72 -2.38
N TRP A 112 -5.34 7.13 -1.72
CA TRP A 112 -6.66 7.28 -2.34
C TRP A 112 -6.75 8.46 -3.32
N ALA A 113 -5.97 9.51 -3.12
CA ALA A 113 -5.90 10.66 -4.02
C ALA A 113 -4.97 10.44 -5.22
N SER A 114 -4.34 9.29 -5.33
CA SER A 114 -3.48 8.95 -6.46
C SER A 114 -4.29 8.58 -7.70
N VAL A 115 -3.62 8.50 -8.85
CA VAL A 115 -4.24 8.16 -10.14
C VAL A 115 -4.45 6.66 -10.36
N GLY A 116 -4.05 5.80 -9.41
CA GLY A 116 -4.16 4.35 -9.59
C GLY A 116 -5.61 3.85 -9.64
N ASP A 117 -5.86 2.83 -10.45
CA ASP A 117 -7.20 2.24 -10.64
C ASP A 117 -7.80 1.67 -9.36
N LEU A 118 -6.97 1.26 -8.41
CA LEU A 118 -7.38 0.67 -7.14
C LEU A 118 -6.41 1.07 -6.04
N ALA A 119 -6.94 1.41 -4.86
CA ALA A 119 -6.13 1.61 -3.67
C ALA A 119 -6.57 0.66 -2.54
N ILE A 120 -5.62 -0.08 -1.98
CA ILE A 120 -5.84 -1.05 -0.92
C ILE A 120 -5.05 -0.61 0.32
N VAL A 121 -5.71 -0.58 1.47
CA VAL A 121 -5.09 -0.21 2.73
C VAL A 121 -5.29 -1.33 3.77
N PRO A 122 -4.26 -1.72 4.53
CA PRO A 122 -4.40 -2.68 5.61
C PRO A 122 -5.35 -2.17 6.70
N MET A 123 -6.15 -3.07 7.26
CA MET A 123 -7.04 -2.73 8.37
C MET A 123 -6.27 -2.14 9.56
N GLN A 124 -5.04 -2.59 9.79
CA GLN A 124 -4.14 -2.09 10.81
C GLN A 124 -3.85 -0.59 10.68
N ASP A 125 -3.70 -0.12 9.44
CA ASP A 125 -3.50 1.30 9.17
C ASP A 125 -4.77 2.10 9.45
N ILE A 126 -5.93 1.54 9.10
CA ILE A 126 -7.22 2.18 9.34
C ILE A 126 -7.47 2.37 10.83
N ILE A 127 -7.24 1.32 11.64
CA ILE A 127 -7.46 1.38 13.09
C ILE A 127 -6.32 2.09 13.84
N GLY A 128 -5.18 2.33 13.18
CA GLY A 128 -4.06 3.10 13.72
C GLY A 128 -3.25 2.36 14.79
N VAL A 129 -2.95 1.08 14.57
CA VAL A 129 -2.03 0.33 15.43
C VAL A 129 -0.58 0.49 14.98
N GLY A 130 0.36 0.36 15.92
CA GLY A 130 1.79 0.40 15.64
C GLY A 130 2.34 -0.93 15.13
N SER A 131 3.67 -1.12 15.25
CA SER A 131 4.35 -2.34 14.77
C SER A 131 3.86 -3.64 15.42
N GLU A 132 3.19 -3.56 16.56
CA GLU A 132 2.53 -4.70 17.20
C GLU A 132 1.42 -5.30 16.33
N GLY A 133 0.84 -4.50 15.44
CA GLY A 133 -0.19 -4.90 14.49
C GLY A 133 0.36 -5.39 13.13
N ARG A 134 1.67 -5.41 12.94
CA ARG A 134 2.28 -5.87 11.69
C ARG A 134 1.92 -7.33 11.42
N MET A 135 1.45 -7.61 10.19
CA MET A 135 0.96 -8.94 9.80
C MET A 135 2.08 -9.95 9.66
N ASN A 136 3.16 -9.58 8.99
CA ASN A 136 4.30 -10.46 8.74
C ASN A 136 5.62 -9.69 8.88
N THR A 137 6.63 -10.37 9.43
CA THR A 137 8.01 -9.88 9.44
C THR A 137 8.85 -10.86 8.62
N PRO A 138 9.22 -10.51 7.39
CA PRO A 138 10.04 -11.37 6.55
C PRO A 138 11.27 -11.86 7.29
N SER A 139 11.58 -13.16 7.16
CA SER A 139 12.71 -13.83 7.82
C SER A 139 12.59 -14.06 9.32
N ASP A 140 11.47 -13.72 9.97
CA ASP A 140 11.21 -14.07 11.37
C ASP A 140 10.26 -15.29 11.45
N LEU A 141 10.84 -16.47 11.69
CA LEU A 141 10.10 -17.73 11.80
C LEU A 141 9.11 -17.77 12.98
N ARG A 142 9.24 -16.88 13.97
CA ARG A 142 8.40 -16.87 15.19
C ARG A 142 7.13 -16.05 15.02
N ARG A 143 7.06 -15.17 14.01
CA ARG A 143 5.92 -14.27 13.76
C ARG A 143 5.18 -14.54 12.45
N GLN A 144 5.44 -15.67 11.81
CA GLN A 144 4.74 -16.00 10.57
C GLN A 144 3.26 -16.26 10.86
N LEU A 145 2.42 -15.37 10.34
CA LEU A 145 0.95 -15.47 10.31
C LEU A 145 0.21 -15.47 11.67
N GLY A 146 0.82 -14.94 12.71
CA GLY A 146 0.18 -14.81 14.02
C GLY A 146 -0.64 -13.53 14.17
N VAL A 147 -1.58 -13.24 13.27
CA VAL A 147 -2.66 -12.26 13.53
C VAL A 147 -3.70 -12.87 14.46
N GLU A 148 -3.27 -13.73 15.38
CA GLU A 148 -4.12 -14.21 16.45
C GLU A 148 -4.32 -13.10 17.48
N ARG A 149 -5.56 -12.61 17.52
CA ARG A 149 -6.11 -11.78 18.58
C ARG A 149 -5.54 -10.37 18.70
N GLN A 150 -5.75 -9.57 17.65
CA GLN A 150 -5.95 -8.15 17.91
C GLN A 150 -7.15 -8.01 18.87
N PRO A 151 -7.05 -7.21 19.96
CA PRO A 151 -8.23 -6.89 20.74
C PRO A 151 -9.32 -6.44 19.76
N GLN A 152 -10.53 -6.96 19.92
CA GLN A 152 -11.66 -6.56 19.08
C GLN A 152 -11.79 -5.04 19.18
N THR A 153 -11.10 -4.34 18.30
CA THR A 153 -11.26 -2.89 18.16
C THR A 153 -12.67 -2.73 17.65
N ARG A 154 -13.59 -2.35 18.53
CA ARG A 154 -14.96 -2.04 18.14
C ARG A 154 -14.86 -0.96 17.08
N LEU A 155 -15.20 -1.31 15.85
CA LEU A 155 -15.42 -0.35 14.79
C LEU A 155 -16.51 0.60 15.29
N THR A 156 -16.09 1.74 15.83
CA THR A 156 -17.03 2.70 16.41
C THR A 156 -17.80 3.37 15.27
N THR A 157 -19.00 3.85 15.59
CA THR A 157 -19.83 4.64 14.65
C THR A 157 -19.05 5.83 14.07
N ASN A 158 -18.12 6.41 14.86
CA ASN A 158 -17.26 7.51 14.40
C ASN A 158 -16.25 7.07 13.34
N PHE A 159 -15.75 5.86 13.44
CA PHE A 159 -14.85 5.26 12.44
C PHE A 159 -15.57 5.05 11.10
N ALA A 160 -16.76 4.43 11.12
CA ALA A 160 -17.57 4.24 9.92
C ALA A 160 -17.94 5.58 9.25
N LYS A 161 -18.29 6.61 10.05
CA LYS A 161 -18.54 7.97 9.54
C LYS A 161 -17.31 8.59 8.89
N ARG A 162 -16.12 8.39 9.47
CA ARG A 162 -14.88 8.92 8.92
C ARG A 162 -14.54 8.28 7.57
N LEU A 163 -14.68 6.94 7.45
CA LEU A 163 -14.52 6.25 6.17
C LEU A 163 -15.50 6.76 5.11
N LEU A 164 -16.79 6.86 5.46
CA LEU A 164 -17.83 7.36 4.57
C LEU A 164 -17.54 8.80 4.09
N ASN A 165 -17.06 9.67 4.97
CA ASN A 165 -16.73 11.03 4.60
C ASN A 165 -15.50 11.10 3.68
N THR A 166 -14.52 10.23 3.88
CA THR A 166 -13.34 10.16 3.01
C THR A 166 -13.73 9.64 1.61
N CYS A 167 -14.55 8.60 1.54
CA CYS A 167 -15.04 8.09 0.26
C CYS A 167 -15.88 9.11 -0.53
N LYS A 168 -16.67 9.95 0.15
CA LYS A 168 -17.47 11.00 -0.50
C LYS A 168 -16.63 12.14 -1.08
N CYS A 169 -15.39 12.33 -0.64
CA CYS A 169 -14.47 13.33 -1.19
C CYS A 169 -13.80 12.85 -2.50
N THR A 170 -13.95 11.58 -2.87
CA THR A 170 -13.38 11.00 -4.09
C THR A 170 -14.41 10.90 -5.24
N ASP A 171 -15.67 11.24 -4.98
CA ASP A 171 -16.75 11.26 -5.99
C ASP A 171 -16.84 12.63 -6.70
N VAL A 172 -15.69 13.20 -7.12
CA VAL A 172 -15.63 14.42 -7.94
C VAL A 172 -15.15 14.11 -9.34
#